data_5a6f36f1233b54c29060d6df924d437d
#
_entry.id   5a6f36f1233b54c29060d6df924d437d
#
_cell.length_a   1.000
_cell.length_b   1.000
_cell.length_c   1.000
_cell.angle_alpha   90.00
_cell.angle_beta   90.00
_cell.angle_gamma   90.00
#
_symmetry.space_group_name_H-M   'P 1'
#
loop_
_entity.id
_entity.type
_entity.pdbx_description
1 polymer ?
#
loop_
_entity_poly.entity_id
_entity_poly.type
_entity_poly.pdbx_seq_one_letter_code
_entity_poly.pdbx_strand_id
1 'polypeptide(L)'
;MSPGGTEEIDRVVGSVDLSQARVLDIGCGIGGAAVHIALTRKPMAITGVDIEENLVELSQTLADKNGVSDICSFQQVDPGPLPFEPESFDIVFSKDSIIHITDKFGLAENVYELLAPGGLFLASDWLCGYEGEASPQMQAYIDAEGLDFGLASAKIYRQALEAAGFVDIEIEERNAWYRKQARIERDNLAGPLSDQLASRVGKDFLKRQIDVWNKMIIVLDSGEHRPTLIRARKNA
;
A
#
# COMPACT_ATOMS: atom_id res chain seq x y z
N MET A 1 4.66 7.74 -0.86
CA MET A 1 5.93 6.99 -1.01
C MET A 1 5.74 5.54 -0.60
N SER A 2 6.50 4.58 -1.17
CA SER A 2 6.33 3.15 -0.90
C SER A 2 7.70 2.51 -0.60
N PRO A 3 8.20 2.65 0.65
CA PRO A 3 9.52 2.16 1.04
C PRO A 3 9.64 0.64 1.01
N GLY A 4 10.89 0.14 0.98
CA GLY A 4 11.22 -1.26 1.10
C GLY A 4 11.14 -2.08 -0.18
N GLY A 5 10.66 -1.48 -1.27
CA GLY A 5 10.66 -2.11 -2.59
C GLY A 5 10.04 -3.51 -2.62
N THR A 6 10.68 -4.42 -3.35
CA THR A 6 10.18 -5.80 -3.55
C THR A 6 10.27 -6.67 -2.30
N GLU A 7 11.22 -6.41 -1.40
CA GLU A 7 11.36 -7.14 -0.13
C GLU A 7 10.10 -6.98 0.74
N GLU A 8 9.55 -5.76 0.81
CA GLU A 8 8.35 -5.51 1.59
C GLU A 8 7.10 -6.11 0.91
N ILE A 9 7.02 -6.11 -0.43
CA ILE A 9 5.95 -6.82 -1.16
C ILE A 9 5.97 -8.31 -0.81
N ASP A 10 7.15 -8.95 -0.88
CA ASP A 10 7.29 -10.35 -0.53
C ASP A 10 6.92 -10.64 0.92
N ARG A 11 7.17 -9.69 1.83
CA ARG A 11 6.77 -9.81 3.22
C ARG A 11 5.26 -9.72 3.42
N VAL A 12 4.58 -8.81 2.71
CA VAL A 12 3.11 -8.69 2.74
C VAL A 12 2.47 -10.01 2.28
N VAL A 13 2.92 -10.54 1.14
CA VAL A 13 2.44 -11.82 0.59
C VAL A 13 2.80 -12.98 1.52
N GLY A 14 4.02 -12.98 2.07
CA GLY A 14 4.52 -14.05 2.94
C GLY A 14 4.59 -15.40 2.24
N SER A 15 4.15 -16.45 2.95
CA SER A 15 4.14 -17.83 2.46
C SER A 15 2.84 -18.23 1.75
N VAL A 16 1.95 -17.27 1.44
CA VAL A 16 0.69 -17.56 0.74
C VAL A 16 0.98 -18.06 -0.67
N ASP A 17 0.38 -19.18 -1.05
CA ASP A 17 0.42 -19.67 -2.42
C ASP A 17 -0.58 -18.90 -3.28
N LEU A 18 -0.10 -18.22 -4.30
CA LEU A 18 -0.91 -17.42 -5.22
C LEU A 18 -1.11 -18.10 -6.58
N SER A 19 -0.58 -19.30 -6.82
CA SER A 19 -0.49 -19.92 -8.15
C SER A 19 -1.83 -20.10 -8.88
N GLN A 20 -2.94 -20.15 -8.13
CA GLN A 20 -4.30 -20.25 -8.70
C GLN A 20 -5.18 -19.08 -8.28
N ALA A 21 -4.60 -18.04 -7.69
CA ALA A 21 -5.34 -16.94 -7.10
C ALA A 21 -5.70 -15.85 -8.13
N ARG A 22 -6.91 -15.35 -8.02
CA ARG A 22 -7.34 -14.06 -8.59
C ARG A 22 -7.02 -12.98 -7.55
N VAL A 23 -6.12 -12.09 -7.89
CA VAL A 23 -5.62 -11.05 -6.98
C VAL A 23 -6.18 -9.70 -7.39
N LEU A 24 -6.71 -8.93 -6.43
CA LEU A 24 -7.01 -7.51 -6.57
C LEU A 24 -5.91 -6.70 -5.88
N ASP A 25 -5.30 -5.74 -6.56
CA ASP A 25 -4.32 -4.79 -6.01
C ASP A 25 -4.96 -3.41 -5.89
N ILE A 26 -5.34 -3.00 -4.66
CA ILE A 26 -6.02 -1.72 -4.38
C ILE A 26 -4.97 -0.61 -4.24
N GLY A 27 -5.08 0.42 -5.10
CA GLY A 27 -4.12 1.51 -5.19
C GLY A 27 -2.81 1.04 -5.81
N CYS A 28 -2.89 0.42 -6.98
CA CYS A 28 -1.76 -0.22 -7.65
C CYS A 28 -0.66 0.76 -8.10
N GLY A 29 -0.94 2.07 -8.14
CA GLY A 29 -0.02 3.10 -8.59
C GLY A 29 0.50 2.80 -10.00
N ILE A 30 1.82 2.80 -10.18
CA ILE A 30 2.47 2.45 -11.46
C ILE A 30 2.61 0.94 -11.69
N GLY A 31 1.93 0.09 -10.92
CA GLY A 31 1.89 -1.36 -11.11
C GLY A 31 3.09 -2.15 -10.57
N GLY A 32 3.97 -1.51 -9.80
CA GLY A 32 5.21 -2.15 -9.34
C GLY A 32 4.98 -3.41 -8.50
N ALA A 33 3.99 -3.40 -7.59
CA ALA A 33 3.65 -4.55 -6.76
C ALA A 33 3.01 -5.67 -7.60
N ALA A 34 2.02 -5.33 -8.41
CA ALA A 34 1.35 -6.30 -9.30
C ALA A 34 2.34 -7.02 -10.23
N VAL A 35 3.22 -6.27 -10.91
CA VAL A 35 4.24 -6.85 -11.79
C VAL A 35 5.22 -7.74 -11.03
N HIS A 36 5.69 -7.32 -9.84
CA HIS A 36 6.56 -8.15 -9.01
C HIS A 36 5.89 -9.46 -8.59
N ILE A 37 4.63 -9.40 -8.13
CA ILE A 37 3.83 -10.58 -7.75
C ILE A 37 3.63 -11.49 -8.96
N ALA A 38 3.28 -10.95 -10.14
CA ALA A 38 3.12 -11.73 -11.36
C ALA A 38 4.38 -12.50 -11.75
N LEU A 39 5.55 -11.85 -11.69
CA LEU A 39 6.84 -12.45 -12.03
C LEU A 39 7.29 -13.54 -11.04
N THR A 40 7.05 -13.32 -9.73
CA THR A 40 7.62 -14.15 -8.66
C THR A 40 6.66 -15.22 -8.14
N ARG A 41 5.34 -14.96 -8.14
CA ARG A 41 4.30 -15.83 -7.56
C ARG A 41 3.37 -16.44 -8.58
N LYS A 42 3.31 -15.90 -9.81
CA LYS A 42 2.56 -16.42 -10.96
C LYS A 42 1.09 -16.76 -10.62
N PRO A 43 0.30 -15.79 -10.13
CA PRO A 43 -1.13 -16.00 -9.88
C PRO A 43 -1.88 -16.27 -11.18
N MET A 44 -3.15 -16.69 -11.07
CA MET A 44 -4.03 -16.86 -12.22
C MET A 44 -4.27 -15.53 -12.93
N ALA A 45 -4.55 -14.47 -12.15
CA ALA A 45 -4.74 -13.12 -12.66
C ALA A 45 -4.48 -12.10 -11.55
N ILE A 46 -4.07 -10.88 -11.94
CA ILE A 46 -4.00 -9.70 -11.08
C ILE A 46 -4.81 -8.59 -11.74
N THR A 47 -5.76 -8.03 -11.00
CA THR A 47 -6.45 -6.80 -11.37
C THR A 47 -5.94 -5.67 -10.47
N GLY A 48 -5.21 -4.71 -11.02
CA GLY A 48 -4.79 -3.51 -10.30
C GLY A 48 -5.82 -2.39 -10.51
N VAL A 49 -6.14 -1.66 -9.44
CA VAL A 49 -7.01 -0.49 -9.53
C VAL A 49 -6.35 0.73 -8.90
N ASP A 50 -6.58 1.89 -9.51
CA ASP A 50 -6.16 3.19 -9.00
C ASP A 50 -7.16 4.26 -9.41
N ILE A 51 -7.23 5.37 -8.67
CA ILE A 51 -8.10 6.51 -9.00
C ILE A 51 -7.47 7.43 -10.06
N GLU A 52 -6.15 7.34 -10.26
CA GLU A 52 -5.39 8.19 -11.16
C GLU A 52 -5.17 7.51 -12.52
N GLU A 53 -5.86 7.96 -13.56
CA GLU A 53 -5.81 7.41 -14.92
C GLU A 53 -4.39 7.28 -15.47
N ASN A 54 -3.56 8.32 -15.26
CA ASN A 54 -2.18 8.33 -15.71
C ASN A 54 -1.31 7.26 -15.05
N LEU A 55 -1.60 6.89 -13.79
CA LEU A 55 -0.90 5.79 -13.11
C LEU A 55 -1.30 4.43 -13.67
N VAL A 56 -2.59 4.27 -13.98
CA VAL A 56 -3.12 3.05 -14.64
C VAL A 56 -2.48 2.84 -16.01
N GLU A 57 -2.32 3.88 -16.84
CA GLU A 57 -1.60 3.79 -18.13
C GLU A 57 -0.14 3.38 -17.95
N LEU A 58 0.54 3.94 -16.94
CA LEU A 58 1.92 3.59 -16.61
C LEU A 58 2.04 2.14 -16.12
N SER A 59 1.06 1.67 -15.33
CA SER A 59 1.04 0.29 -14.84
C SER A 59 0.87 -0.71 -15.98
N GLN A 60 0.00 -0.44 -16.95
CA GLN A 60 -0.13 -1.28 -18.14
C GLN A 60 1.17 -1.29 -18.95
N THR A 61 1.77 -0.12 -19.16
CA THR A 61 3.09 -0.03 -19.86
C THR A 61 4.17 -0.83 -19.13
N LEU A 62 4.16 -0.83 -17.79
CA LEU A 62 5.13 -1.61 -17.01
C LEU A 62 4.89 -3.12 -17.15
N ALA A 63 3.65 -3.57 -17.15
CA ALA A 63 3.30 -4.97 -17.37
C ALA A 63 3.68 -5.46 -18.77
N ASP A 64 3.40 -4.67 -19.80
CA ASP A 64 3.80 -4.96 -21.20
C ASP A 64 5.31 -5.12 -21.31
N LYS A 65 6.06 -4.19 -20.75
CA LYS A 65 7.53 -4.19 -20.76
C LYS A 65 8.14 -5.41 -20.07
N ASN A 66 7.44 -5.95 -19.05
CA ASN A 66 7.89 -7.11 -18.29
C ASN A 66 7.29 -8.44 -18.79
N GLY A 67 6.45 -8.41 -19.83
CA GLY A 67 5.86 -9.60 -20.43
C GLY A 67 4.86 -10.33 -19.53
N VAL A 68 4.09 -9.57 -18.72
CA VAL A 68 3.08 -10.12 -17.79
C VAL A 68 1.68 -9.56 -18.03
N SER A 69 1.43 -8.95 -19.18
CA SER A 69 0.13 -8.37 -19.54
C SER A 69 -0.98 -9.40 -19.75
N ASP A 70 -0.65 -10.65 -19.91
CA ASP A 70 -1.59 -11.78 -19.95
C ASP A 70 -2.09 -12.17 -18.55
N ILE A 71 -1.36 -11.77 -17.49
CA ILE A 71 -1.69 -12.01 -16.09
C ILE A 71 -2.22 -10.74 -15.42
N CYS A 72 -1.63 -9.56 -15.75
CA CYS A 72 -1.95 -8.28 -15.12
C CYS A 72 -2.87 -7.45 -16.01
N SER A 73 -3.97 -6.96 -15.44
CA SER A 73 -4.83 -5.94 -16.03
C SER A 73 -4.98 -4.78 -15.05
N PHE A 74 -5.16 -3.56 -15.57
CA PHE A 74 -5.27 -2.36 -14.73
C PHE A 74 -6.46 -1.53 -15.19
N GLN A 75 -7.18 -0.94 -14.22
CA GLN A 75 -8.29 -0.06 -14.54
C GLN A 75 -8.41 1.10 -13.55
N GLN A 76 -8.84 2.24 -14.06
CA GLN A 76 -9.23 3.36 -13.23
C GLN A 76 -10.56 3.06 -12.54
N VAL A 77 -10.68 3.47 -11.28
CA VAL A 77 -11.92 3.39 -10.50
C VAL A 77 -12.21 4.74 -9.83
N ASP A 78 -13.48 5.00 -9.55
CA ASP A 78 -13.86 6.14 -8.73
C ASP A 78 -13.59 5.86 -7.23
N PRO A 79 -13.37 6.91 -6.40
CA PRO A 79 -13.33 6.76 -4.96
C PRO A 79 -14.66 6.18 -4.41
N GLY A 80 -14.58 5.16 -3.59
CA GLY A 80 -15.75 4.50 -3.00
C GLY A 80 -15.70 2.99 -3.14
N PRO A 81 -16.86 2.30 -3.06
CA PRO A 81 -16.94 0.86 -3.26
C PRO A 81 -16.43 0.46 -4.64
N LEU A 82 -15.61 -0.58 -4.70
CA LEU A 82 -15.02 -1.05 -5.95
C LEU A 82 -16.06 -1.79 -6.82
N PRO A 83 -16.07 -1.54 -8.14
CA PRO A 83 -17.13 -1.99 -9.06
C PRO A 83 -16.93 -3.43 -9.55
N PHE A 84 -16.77 -4.37 -8.63
CA PHE A 84 -16.62 -5.79 -8.95
C PHE A 84 -17.75 -6.60 -8.33
N GLU A 85 -18.03 -7.76 -8.94
CA GLU A 85 -19.00 -8.71 -8.40
C GLU A 85 -18.48 -9.30 -7.07
N PRO A 86 -19.38 -9.62 -6.14
CA PRO A 86 -18.99 -10.34 -4.92
C PRO A 86 -18.22 -11.63 -5.23
N GLU A 87 -17.29 -12.00 -4.36
CA GLU A 87 -16.50 -13.23 -4.44
C GLU A 87 -15.64 -13.37 -5.70
N SER A 88 -15.30 -12.22 -6.33
CA SER A 88 -14.48 -12.18 -7.55
C SER A 88 -13.01 -12.47 -7.32
N PHE A 89 -12.51 -12.35 -6.09
CA PHE A 89 -11.09 -12.44 -5.78
C PHE A 89 -10.81 -13.43 -4.66
N ASP A 90 -9.67 -14.12 -4.76
CA ASP A 90 -9.18 -15.02 -3.73
C ASP A 90 -8.24 -14.26 -2.77
N ILE A 91 -7.58 -13.23 -3.28
CA ILE A 91 -6.70 -12.34 -2.52
C ILE A 91 -7.05 -10.89 -2.84
N VAL A 92 -7.21 -10.07 -1.81
CA VAL A 92 -7.15 -8.61 -1.93
C VAL A 92 -5.84 -8.13 -1.31
N PHE A 93 -5.04 -7.47 -2.10
CA PHE A 93 -3.73 -6.92 -1.74
C PHE A 93 -3.77 -5.40 -1.76
N SER A 94 -3.03 -4.76 -0.88
CA SER A 94 -2.75 -3.31 -0.97
C SER A 94 -1.43 -2.98 -0.30
N LYS A 95 -0.67 -2.04 -0.88
CA LYS A 95 0.58 -1.56 -0.28
C LYS A 95 0.66 -0.04 -0.27
N ASP A 96 0.66 0.52 0.94
CA ASP A 96 0.86 1.96 1.20
C ASP A 96 -0.15 2.89 0.49
N SER A 97 -1.39 2.42 0.27
CA SER A 97 -2.42 3.14 -0.47
C SER A 97 -3.71 3.36 0.31
N ILE A 98 -4.15 2.38 1.09
CA ILE A 98 -5.43 2.47 1.81
C ILE A 98 -5.42 3.49 2.96
N ILE A 99 -4.27 4.08 3.30
CA ILE A 99 -4.15 5.26 4.17
C ILE A 99 -5.03 6.42 3.69
N HIS A 100 -5.23 6.57 2.38
CA HIS A 100 -6.04 7.64 1.80
C HIS A 100 -7.55 7.40 1.89
N ILE A 101 -7.98 6.18 2.24
CA ILE A 101 -9.39 5.83 2.42
C ILE A 101 -9.80 6.11 3.86
N THR A 102 -10.60 7.17 4.08
CA THR A 102 -11.00 7.61 5.43
C THR A 102 -11.95 6.61 6.09
N ASP A 103 -12.91 6.06 5.34
CA ASP A 103 -13.88 5.08 5.84
C ASP A 103 -13.28 3.68 5.86
N LYS A 104 -12.65 3.31 6.99
CA LYS A 104 -12.06 1.97 7.17
C LYS A 104 -13.11 0.88 7.33
N PHE A 105 -14.31 1.22 7.82
CA PHE A 105 -15.40 0.25 7.95
C PHE A 105 -15.97 -0.09 6.56
N GLY A 106 -16.31 0.91 5.75
CA GLY A 106 -16.75 0.70 4.39
C GLY A 106 -15.70 -0.01 3.52
N LEU A 107 -14.39 0.31 3.70
CA LEU A 107 -13.31 -0.44 3.06
C LEU A 107 -13.33 -1.92 3.46
N ALA A 108 -13.42 -2.22 4.75
CA ALA A 108 -13.41 -3.60 5.24
C ALA A 108 -14.63 -4.39 4.75
N GLU A 109 -15.82 -3.80 4.74
CA GLU A 109 -17.05 -4.40 4.20
C GLU A 109 -16.90 -4.70 2.71
N ASN A 110 -16.44 -3.73 1.90
CA ASN A 110 -16.27 -3.93 0.47
C ASN A 110 -15.21 -5.01 0.17
N VAL A 111 -14.06 -4.98 0.84
CA VAL A 111 -13.03 -6.03 0.68
C VAL A 111 -13.58 -7.41 1.07
N TYR A 112 -14.38 -7.50 2.14
CA TYR A 112 -15.00 -8.76 2.56
C TYR A 112 -15.98 -9.29 1.51
N GLU A 113 -16.82 -8.42 0.92
CA GLU A 113 -17.74 -8.80 -0.15
C GLU A 113 -17.01 -9.33 -1.38
N LEU A 114 -15.93 -8.66 -1.79
CA LEU A 114 -15.15 -9.01 -2.98
C LEU A 114 -14.36 -10.30 -2.85
N LEU A 115 -14.00 -10.70 -1.64
CA LEU A 115 -13.26 -11.94 -1.39
C LEU A 115 -14.15 -13.17 -1.52
N ALA A 116 -13.67 -14.21 -2.17
CA ALA A 116 -14.25 -15.54 -2.15
C ALA A 116 -14.21 -16.13 -0.72
N PRO A 117 -15.08 -17.09 -0.37
CA PRO A 117 -15.00 -17.82 0.90
C PRO A 117 -13.59 -18.38 1.16
N GLY A 118 -13.02 -18.12 2.33
CA GLY A 118 -11.63 -18.48 2.68
C GLY A 118 -10.56 -17.56 2.12
N GLY A 119 -10.93 -16.56 1.31
CA GLY A 119 -10.00 -15.58 0.72
C GLY A 119 -9.30 -14.69 1.75
N LEU A 120 -8.19 -14.08 1.34
CA LEU A 120 -7.30 -13.32 2.24
C LEU A 120 -7.24 -11.84 1.86
N PHE A 121 -7.28 -10.98 2.87
CA PHE A 121 -6.86 -9.59 2.80
C PHE A 121 -5.42 -9.49 3.31
N LEU A 122 -4.51 -8.98 2.47
CA LEU A 122 -3.09 -8.84 2.73
C LEU A 122 -2.68 -7.40 2.44
N ALA A 123 -2.35 -6.62 3.46
CA ALA A 123 -1.97 -5.23 3.27
C ALA A 123 -0.76 -4.81 4.07
N SER A 124 -0.04 -3.82 3.56
CA SER A 124 0.86 -2.95 4.30
C SER A 124 0.33 -1.54 4.24
N ASP A 125 0.14 -0.91 5.39
CA ASP A 125 -0.38 0.45 5.44
C ASP A 125 0.22 1.28 6.57
N TRP A 126 0.04 2.59 6.49
CA TRP A 126 0.57 3.56 7.42
C TRP A 126 -0.50 3.95 8.45
N LEU A 127 -0.41 3.36 9.64
CA LEU A 127 -1.35 3.59 10.72
C LEU A 127 -0.87 4.74 11.63
N CYS A 128 -1.79 5.29 12.44
CA CYS A 128 -1.43 6.23 13.50
C CYS A 128 -1.26 5.53 14.85
N GLY A 129 -0.32 6.05 15.63
CA GLY A 129 -0.04 5.60 17.00
C GLY A 129 -0.68 6.46 18.08
N TYR A 130 -1.65 7.31 17.72
CA TYR A 130 -2.31 8.25 18.63
C TYR A 130 -3.82 8.23 18.45
N GLU A 131 -4.53 8.72 19.48
CA GLU A 131 -5.97 9.01 19.39
C GLU A 131 -6.15 10.54 19.48
N GLY A 132 -7.07 11.09 18.68
CA GLY A 132 -7.34 12.53 18.61
C GLY A 132 -6.54 13.25 17.55
N GLU A 133 -6.09 14.47 17.83
CA GLU A 133 -5.40 15.32 16.85
C GLU A 133 -3.93 14.92 16.67
N ALA A 134 -3.44 15.11 15.44
CA ALA A 134 -2.04 14.92 15.09
C ALA A 134 -1.16 15.96 15.81
N SER A 135 0.08 15.57 16.17
CA SER A 135 1.06 16.55 16.66
C SER A 135 1.43 17.56 15.56
N PRO A 136 2.01 18.70 15.92
CA PRO A 136 2.54 19.65 14.92
C PRO A 136 3.55 19.01 13.96
N GLN A 137 4.33 18.03 14.41
CA GLN A 137 5.29 17.28 13.59
C GLN A 137 4.59 16.36 12.60
N MET A 138 3.54 15.66 13.06
CA MET A 138 2.74 14.80 12.19
C MET A 138 1.98 15.63 11.16
N GLN A 139 1.41 16.78 11.57
CA GLN A 139 0.75 17.68 10.62
C GLN A 139 1.73 18.22 9.57
N ALA A 140 2.93 18.62 9.99
CA ALA A 140 3.96 19.08 9.05
C ALA A 140 4.42 18.00 8.07
N TYR A 141 4.36 16.72 8.46
CA TYR A 141 4.62 15.60 7.56
C TYR A 141 3.46 15.42 6.56
N ILE A 142 2.21 15.40 7.03
CA ILE A 142 1.01 15.30 6.19
C ILE A 142 0.99 16.42 5.14
N ASP A 143 1.22 17.66 5.56
CA ASP A 143 1.28 18.84 4.67
C ASP A 143 2.39 18.72 3.61
N ALA A 144 3.52 18.11 3.96
CA ALA A 144 4.64 17.93 3.04
C ALA A 144 4.41 16.83 2.01
N GLU A 145 3.67 15.76 2.36
CA GLU A 145 3.23 14.74 1.40
C GLU A 145 2.27 15.34 0.37
N GLY A 146 1.42 16.28 0.78
CA GLY A 146 0.48 16.97 -0.10
C GLY A 146 -0.70 16.11 -0.53
N LEU A 147 -0.98 15.04 0.22
CA LEU A 147 -2.11 14.12 0.04
C LEU A 147 -2.91 14.05 1.33
N ASP A 148 -4.22 13.90 1.20
CA ASP A 148 -5.08 13.70 2.37
C ASP A 148 -4.87 12.30 2.95
N PHE A 149 -4.68 12.24 4.28
CA PHE A 149 -4.54 10.98 5.00
C PHE A 149 -5.81 10.69 5.82
N GLY A 150 -6.44 9.56 5.55
CA GLY A 150 -7.47 8.97 6.39
C GLY A 150 -6.84 8.09 7.48
N LEU A 151 -5.96 8.68 8.32
CA LEU A 151 -5.22 7.94 9.35
C LEU A 151 -6.15 7.23 10.33
N ALA A 152 -5.84 5.97 10.61
CA ALA A 152 -6.53 5.17 11.61
C ALA A 152 -5.52 4.35 12.43
N SER A 153 -5.87 4.06 13.69
CA SER A 153 -5.06 3.23 14.56
C SER A 153 -5.26 1.74 14.26
N ALA A 154 -4.34 0.89 14.71
CA ALA A 154 -4.48 -0.56 14.65
C ALA A 154 -5.77 -1.07 15.29
N LYS A 155 -6.27 -0.38 16.34
CA LYS A 155 -7.54 -0.68 16.98
C LYS A 155 -8.72 -0.47 16.03
N ILE A 156 -8.75 0.65 15.30
CA ILE A 156 -9.82 0.96 14.34
C ILE A 156 -9.80 -0.04 13.18
N TYR A 157 -8.63 -0.36 12.62
CA TYR A 157 -8.51 -1.38 11.58
C TYR A 157 -9.03 -2.74 12.04
N ARG A 158 -8.65 -3.17 13.26
CA ARG A 158 -9.17 -4.42 13.84
C ARG A 158 -10.68 -4.40 13.99
N GLN A 159 -11.24 -3.33 14.53
CA GLN A 159 -12.69 -3.18 14.71
C GLN A 159 -13.44 -3.20 13.38
N ALA A 160 -12.91 -2.55 12.35
CA ALA A 160 -13.49 -2.55 11.00
C ALA A 160 -13.50 -3.95 10.38
N LEU A 161 -12.37 -4.66 10.48
CA LEU A 161 -12.25 -6.03 9.97
C LEU A 161 -13.16 -7.01 10.73
N GLU A 162 -13.22 -6.92 12.08
CA GLU A 162 -14.11 -7.74 12.90
C GLU A 162 -15.58 -7.46 12.57
N ALA A 163 -15.97 -6.19 12.41
CA ALA A 163 -17.34 -5.79 12.06
C ALA A 163 -17.75 -6.31 10.68
N ALA A 164 -16.84 -6.34 9.71
CA ALA A 164 -17.08 -6.91 8.38
C ALA A 164 -17.19 -8.45 8.38
N GLY A 165 -16.76 -9.13 9.46
CA GLY A 165 -16.84 -10.59 9.60
C GLY A 165 -15.52 -11.33 9.31
N PHE A 166 -14.40 -10.62 9.19
CA PHE A 166 -13.09 -11.26 9.06
C PHE A 166 -12.68 -12.02 10.32
N VAL A 167 -11.96 -13.10 10.11
CA VAL A 167 -11.33 -13.94 11.15
C VAL A 167 -9.81 -13.98 10.94
N ASP A 168 -9.07 -14.56 11.88
CA ASP A 168 -7.61 -14.71 11.85
C ASP A 168 -6.91 -13.36 11.57
N ILE A 169 -7.38 -12.30 12.24
CA ILE A 169 -6.88 -10.94 12.04
C ILE A 169 -5.53 -10.78 12.73
N GLU A 170 -4.50 -10.59 11.92
CA GLU A 170 -3.14 -10.29 12.35
C GLU A 170 -2.77 -8.85 11.99
N ILE A 171 -2.23 -8.10 12.95
CA ILE A 171 -1.76 -6.72 12.78
C ILE A 171 -0.36 -6.66 13.37
N GLU A 172 0.66 -6.58 12.50
CA GLU A 172 2.08 -6.58 12.87
C GLU A 172 2.69 -5.20 12.64
N GLU A 173 3.08 -4.51 13.71
CA GLU A 173 3.76 -3.22 13.61
C GLU A 173 5.19 -3.40 13.08
N ARG A 174 5.56 -2.58 12.11
CA ARG A 174 6.85 -2.61 11.41
C ARG A 174 7.72 -1.38 11.68
N ASN A 175 7.34 -0.52 12.62
CA ASN A 175 7.99 0.77 12.88
C ASN A 175 9.51 0.63 13.09
N ALA A 176 9.99 -0.36 13.84
CA ALA A 176 11.41 -0.55 14.10
C ALA A 176 12.23 -0.80 12.81
N TRP A 177 11.67 -1.50 11.83
CA TRP A 177 12.29 -1.74 10.54
C TRP A 177 12.21 -0.49 9.65
N TYR A 178 11.04 0.14 9.57
CA TYR A 178 10.82 1.33 8.74
C TYR A 178 11.64 2.55 9.20
N ARG A 179 11.89 2.71 10.49
CA ARG A 179 12.80 3.74 11.02
C ARG A 179 14.22 3.62 10.43
N LYS A 180 14.69 2.41 10.20
CA LYS A 180 16.00 2.16 9.55
C LYS A 180 15.89 2.37 8.05
N GLN A 181 14.88 1.79 7.42
CA GLN A 181 14.66 1.88 5.98
C GLN A 181 14.47 3.34 5.51
N ALA A 182 13.67 4.13 6.22
CA ALA A 182 13.46 5.54 5.90
C ALA A 182 14.77 6.35 5.86
N ARG A 183 15.71 6.05 6.75
CA ARG A 183 17.03 6.69 6.74
C ARG A 183 17.87 6.26 5.54
N ILE A 184 17.85 4.98 5.21
CA ILE A 184 18.55 4.44 4.04
C ILE A 184 18.00 5.10 2.76
N GLU A 185 16.69 5.16 2.60
CA GLU A 185 16.04 5.79 1.43
C GLU A 185 16.37 7.28 1.34
N ARG A 186 16.27 8.03 2.44
CA ARG A 186 16.66 9.43 2.51
C ARG A 186 18.14 9.62 2.13
N ASP A 187 19.04 8.80 2.69
CA ASP A 187 20.48 8.91 2.44
C ASP A 187 20.84 8.54 0.99
N ASN A 188 20.11 7.61 0.37
CA ASN A 188 20.22 7.31 -1.05
C ASN A 188 19.84 8.52 -1.93
N LEU A 189 18.75 9.22 -1.59
CA LEU A 189 18.34 10.44 -2.32
C LEU A 189 19.33 11.61 -2.15
N ALA A 190 19.90 11.77 -0.96
CA ALA A 190 20.85 12.83 -0.62
C ALA A 190 22.32 12.45 -0.89
N GLY A 191 22.58 11.22 -1.30
CA GLY A 191 23.92 10.64 -1.45
C GLY A 191 24.67 11.03 -2.75
N PRO A 192 25.75 10.31 -3.08
CA PRO A 192 26.61 10.62 -4.23
C PRO A 192 25.90 10.64 -5.59
N LEU A 193 24.74 9.99 -5.70
CA LEU A 193 23.94 9.95 -6.94
C LEU A 193 22.89 11.06 -7.00
N SER A 194 22.84 11.99 -6.02
CA SER A 194 21.82 13.04 -5.96
C SER A 194 21.80 13.94 -7.21
N ASP A 195 22.95 14.30 -7.77
CA ASP A 195 23.01 15.10 -8.99
C ASP A 195 22.48 14.32 -10.20
N GLN A 196 22.77 13.04 -10.30
CA GLN A 196 22.24 12.17 -11.36
C GLN A 196 20.71 12.01 -11.22
N LEU A 197 20.21 11.81 -10.01
CA LEU A 197 18.77 11.75 -9.73
C LEU A 197 18.11 13.08 -10.06
N ALA A 198 18.68 14.21 -9.61
CA ALA A 198 18.19 15.55 -9.89
C ALA A 198 18.10 15.85 -11.40
N SER A 199 19.02 15.31 -12.21
CA SER A 199 18.97 15.45 -13.67
C SER A 199 17.78 14.72 -14.32
N ARG A 200 17.24 13.70 -13.67
CA ARG A 200 16.10 12.89 -14.15
C ARG A 200 14.76 13.40 -13.67
N VAL A 201 14.66 13.79 -12.38
CA VAL A 201 13.40 14.14 -11.75
C VAL A 201 13.27 15.64 -11.43
N GLY A 202 14.32 16.43 -11.61
CA GLY A 202 14.40 17.84 -11.27
C GLY A 202 14.91 18.08 -9.84
N LYS A 203 15.69 19.15 -9.66
CA LYS A 203 16.32 19.49 -8.36
C LYS A 203 15.30 19.82 -7.28
N ASP A 204 14.26 20.56 -7.63
CA ASP A 204 13.22 20.99 -6.66
C ASP A 204 12.38 19.80 -6.20
N PHE A 205 12.07 18.89 -7.11
CA PHE A 205 11.37 17.64 -6.76
C PHE A 205 12.22 16.79 -5.80
N LEU A 206 13.50 16.56 -6.13
CA LEU A 206 14.40 15.79 -5.26
C LEU A 206 14.54 16.41 -3.88
N LYS A 207 14.71 17.75 -3.80
CA LYS A 207 14.80 18.48 -2.53
C LYS A 207 13.52 18.31 -1.70
N ARG A 208 12.35 18.43 -2.33
CA ARG A 208 11.07 18.19 -1.66
C ARG A 208 10.97 16.76 -1.13
N GLN A 209 11.36 15.76 -1.92
CA GLN A 209 11.34 14.36 -1.47
C GLN A 209 12.25 14.13 -0.25
N ILE A 210 13.46 14.69 -0.24
CA ILE A 210 14.37 14.61 0.92
C ILE A 210 13.75 15.26 2.17
N ASP A 211 13.05 16.40 2.03
CA ASP A 211 12.35 17.07 3.13
C ASP A 211 11.20 16.21 3.68
N VAL A 212 10.41 15.62 2.81
CA VAL A 212 9.33 14.67 3.20
C VAL A 212 9.92 13.50 3.98
N TRP A 213 10.99 12.88 3.49
CA TRP A 213 11.66 11.79 4.21
C TRP A 213 12.18 12.22 5.59
N ASN A 214 12.74 13.43 5.73
CA ASN A 214 13.18 13.94 7.03
C ASN A 214 12.01 14.09 8.01
N LYS A 215 10.87 14.61 7.57
CA LYS A 215 9.66 14.73 8.39
C LYS A 215 9.08 13.36 8.74
N MET A 216 9.03 12.42 7.79
CA MET A 216 8.61 11.05 8.04
C MET A 216 9.46 10.37 9.12
N ILE A 217 10.78 10.54 9.09
CA ILE A 217 11.68 9.98 10.10
C ILE A 217 11.34 10.50 11.50
N ILE A 218 10.97 11.77 11.65
CA ILE A 218 10.58 12.35 12.94
C ILE A 218 9.33 11.66 13.50
N VAL A 219 8.29 11.48 12.66
CA VAL A 219 7.03 10.87 13.10
C VAL A 219 7.12 9.34 13.24
N LEU A 220 8.05 8.69 12.56
CA LEU A 220 8.41 7.30 12.82
C LEU A 220 9.14 7.15 14.16
N ASP A 221 10.05 8.07 14.48
CA ASP A 221 10.81 8.03 15.73
C ASP A 221 9.94 8.33 16.95
N SER A 222 8.98 9.23 16.84
CA SER A 222 7.99 9.50 17.90
C SER A 222 6.99 8.34 18.08
N GLY A 223 6.84 7.47 17.07
CA GLY A 223 5.83 6.41 17.07
C GLY A 223 4.42 6.89 16.72
N GLU A 224 4.27 8.11 16.23
CA GLU A 224 2.98 8.61 15.72
C GLU A 224 2.61 7.99 14.37
N HIS A 225 3.60 7.69 13.53
CA HIS A 225 3.40 7.02 12.24
C HIS A 225 3.87 5.58 12.35
N ARG A 226 2.97 4.62 12.09
CA ARG A 226 3.20 3.19 12.35
C ARG A 226 2.92 2.34 11.12
N PRO A 227 3.94 2.13 10.27
CA PRO A 227 3.85 1.16 9.19
C PRO A 227 3.49 -0.22 9.75
N THR A 228 2.49 -0.86 9.19
CA THR A 228 1.87 -2.04 9.78
C THR A 228 1.46 -3.03 8.69
N LEU A 229 1.75 -4.31 8.89
CA LEU A 229 1.18 -5.39 8.09
C LEU A 229 -0.18 -5.78 8.66
N ILE A 230 -1.13 -5.98 7.76
CA ILE A 230 -2.50 -6.38 8.09
C ILE A 230 -2.80 -7.65 7.30
N ARG A 231 -3.26 -8.68 7.99
CA ARG A 231 -3.75 -9.92 7.40
C ARG A 231 -5.08 -10.29 8.02
N ALA A 232 -6.01 -10.70 7.20
CA ALA A 232 -7.31 -11.17 7.67
C ALA A 232 -7.88 -12.18 6.68
N ARG A 233 -8.74 -13.08 7.15
CA ARG A 233 -9.34 -14.12 6.32
C ARG A 233 -10.86 -14.00 6.33
N LYS A 234 -11.48 -14.09 5.15
CA LYS A 234 -12.93 -14.29 5.03
C LYS A 234 -13.28 -15.72 5.47
N ASN A 235 -14.35 -15.87 6.23
CA ASN A 235 -14.85 -17.21 6.58
C ASN A 235 -15.11 -18.07 5.33
N ALA A 236 -14.94 -19.40 5.48
CA ALA A 236 -15.24 -20.36 4.43
C ALA A 236 -16.75 -20.56 4.24
#